data_9ce7568fc5f2b2bef611550b3e15955c
#
_entry.id   9ce7568fc5f2b2bef611550b3e15955c
#
_cell.length_a   1.000
_cell.length_b   1.000
_cell.length_c   1.000
_cell.angle_alpha   90.00
_cell.angle_beta   90.00
_cell.angle_gamma   90.00
#
_symmetry.space_group_name_H-M   'P 1'
#
loop_
_entity.id
_entity.type
_entity.pdbx_description
1 polymer ?
#
loop_
_entity_poly.entity_id
_entity_poly.type
_entity_poly.pdbx_seq_one_letter_code
_entity_poly.pdbx_strand_id
1 'polypeptide(L)'
;MKHIFILWKVLMVCLLLANPLASYADFQPSYSTAGFYSLPNTGRTVYDMNPAWRFYKGKIEGAEQKNFDDKKWDIVSLPNGIEYLPVEASGCINYQGEIWYRKHFTPDEAWKNKQLFLHFEAIMGKSKIWVNGKLLKEH
;
A
#
# COMPACT_ATOMS: atom_id res chain seq x y z
N MET A 1 -0.94 -25.02 55.60
CA MET A 1 0.16 -24.78 54.62
C MET A 1 -0.05 -25.37 53.21
N LYS A 2 -1.17 -26.05 52.92
CA LYS A 2 -1.40 -26.63 51.57
C LYS A 2 -2.14 -25.70 50.60
N HIS A 3 -2.77 -24.63 51.06
CA HIS A 3 -3.58 -23.74 50.20
C HIS A 3 -2.75 -22.63 49.51
N ILE A 4 -1.59 -22.29 50.03
CA ILE A 4 -0.74 -21.23 49.47
C ILE A 4 -0.05 -21.67 48.16
N PHE A 5 0.27 -22.97 48.05
CA PHE A 5 0.92 -23.50 46.84
C PHE A 5 0.00 -23.60 45.61
N ILE A 6 -1.31 -23.74 45.83
CA ILE A 6 -2.28 -23.84 44.73
C ILE A 6 -2.52 -22.44 44.16
N LEU A 7 -2.59 -21.40 44.99
CA LEU A 7 -2.76 -20.02 44.49
C LEU A 7 -1.58 -19.54 43.64
N TRP A 8 -0.36 -19.94 44.01
CA TRP A 8 0.82 -19.55 43.22
C TRP A 8 0.87 -20.24 41.86
N LYS A 9 0.46 -21.51 41.78
CA LYS A 9 0.42 -22.22 40.50
C LYS A 9 -0.64 -21.65 39.55
N VAL A 10 -1.79 -21.22 40.06
CA VAL A 10 -2.83 -20.57 39.25
C VAL A 10 -2.39 -19.19 38.81
N LEU A 11 -1.69 -18.43 39.65
CA LEU A 11 -1.16 -17.11 39.27
C LEU A 11 -0.08 -17.21 38.18
N MET A 12 0.76 -18.24 38.24
CA MET A 12 1.82 -18.45 37.24
C MET A 12 1.28 -18.91 35.88
N VAL A 13 0.19 -19.69 35.89
CA VAL A 13 -0.49 -20.10 34.62
C VAL A 13 -1.20 -18.91 33.99
N CYS A 14 -1.79 -18.02 34.76
CA CYS A 14 -2.40 -16.79 34.21
C CYS A 14 -1.36 -15.81 33.65
N LEU A 15 -0.13 -15.76 34.18
CA LEU A 15 0.94 -14.92 33.63
C LEU A 15 1.49 -15.46 32.30
N LEU A 16 1.41 -16.77 32.05
CA LEU A 16 1.87 -17.39 30.80
C LEU A 16 0.85 -17.28 29.67
N LEU A 17 -0.41 -16.92 29.97
CA LEU A 17 -1.45 -16.72 28.97
C LEU A 17 -1.63 -15.24 28.55
N ALA A 18 -0.91 -14.33 29.19
CA ALA A 18 -0.76 -12.98 28.68
C ALA A 18 0.24 -13.00 27.51
N ASN A 19 -0.17 -13.61 26.40
CA ASN A 19 0.48 -13.31 25.15
C ASN A 19 0.38 -11.77 24.99
N PRO A 20 1.50 -11.02 24.90
CA PRO A 20 1.39 -9.68 24.39
C PRO A 20 0.70 -9.85 23.03
N LEU A 21 -0.46 -9.24 22.88
CA LEU A 21 -1.02 -8.99 21.57
C LEU A 21 0.16 -8.42 20.79
N ALA A 22 0.75 -9.25 19.93
CA ALA A 22 1.74 -8.77 19.00
C ALA A 22 1.03 -7.60 18.32
N SER A 23 1.43 -6.40 18.66
CA SER A 23 0.99 -5.23 17.92
C SER A 23 1.45 -5.54 16.52
N TYR A 24 0.52 -5.89 15.65
CA TYR A 24 0.79 -5.87 14.22
C TYR A 24 1.29 -4.47 13.98
N ALA A 25 2.60 -4.34 13.87
CA ALA A 25 3.21 -3.08 13.51
C ALA A 25 2.47 -2.63 12.27
N ASP A 26 1.82 -1.48 12.36
CA ASP A 26 1.04 -0.93 11.25
C ASP A 26 2.00 -0.90 10.07
N PHE A 27 1.79 -1.82 9.10
CA PHE A 27 2.68 -1.96 7.96
C PHE A 27 2.59 -0.65 7.18
N GLN A 28 3.60 0.19 7.37
CA GLN A 28 3.70 1.44 6.62
C GLN A 28 4.23 1.10 5.22
N PRO A 29 3.39 1.24 4.19
CA PRO A 29 3.85 1.00 2.83
C PRO A 29 5.03 1.91 2.52
N SER A 30 6.16 1.33 2.20
CA SER A 30 7.38 2.05 1.86
C SER A 30 7.73 1.88 0.38
N TYR A 31 8.56 2.75 -0.11
CA TYR A 31 9.18 2.58 -1.42
C TYR A 31 10.43 1.69 -1.30
N SER A 32 10.84 1.15 -2.42
CA SER A 32 12.05 0.33 -2.54
C SER A 32 12.85 0.73 -3.76
N THR A 33 14.15 0.55 -3.73
CA THR A 33 15.04 0.69 -4.90
C THR A 33 15.28 -0.65 -5.60
N ALA A 34 14.70 -1.74 -5.10
CA ALA A 34 14.87 -3.07 -5.68
C ALA A 34 14.29 -3.15 -7.10
N GLY A 35 15.01 -3.81 -8.00
CA GLY A 35 14.59 -4.01 -9.38
C GLY A 35 14.81 -2.84 -10.33
N PHE A 36 15.32 -1.70 -9.85
CA PHE A 36 15.65 -0.55 -10.68
C PHE A 36 17.15 -0.45 -10.96
N TYR A 37 17.46 -0.05 -12.16
CA TYR A 37 18.83 0.28 -12.53
C TYR A 37 19.06 1.79 -12.35
N SER A 38 20.20 2.14 -11.80
CA SER A 38 20.62 3.53 -11.78
C SER A 38 21.08 3.92 -13.18
N LEU A 39 20.57 5.05 -13.68
CA LEU A 39 21.10 5.63 -14.91
C LEU A 39 22.49 6.20 -14.62
N PRO A 40 23.56 5.59 -15.14
CA PRO A 40 24.92 6.07 -14.86
C PRO A 40 25.09 7.52 -15.31
N ASN A 41 25.79 8.31 -14.52
CA ASN A 41 26.17 9.69 -14.81
C ASN A 41 25.03 10.73 -14.93
N THR A 42 23.82 10.42 -14.46
CA THR A 42 22.70 11.38 -14.49
C THR A 42 22.52 12.17 -13.19
N GLY A 43 23.15 11.74 -12.10
CA GLY A 43 22.91 12.29 -10.76
C GLY A 43 21.50 12.07 -10.24
N ARG A 44 20.69 11.23 -10.90
CA ARG A 44 19.32 10.91 -10.51
C ARG A 44 19.30 9.68 -9.62
N THR A 45 18.48 9.73 -8.59
CA THR A 45 18.13 8.56 -7.77
C THR A 45 16.73 8.12 -8.13
N VAL A 46 16.54 6.83 -8.34
CA VAL A 46 15.25 6.23 -8.66
C VAL A 46 14.78 5.43 -7.46
N TYR A 47 13.51 5.57 -7.10
CA TYR A 47 12.88 4.85 -6.00
C TYR A 47 11.73 4.04 -6.56
N ASP A 48 11.69 2.74 -6.22
CA ASP A 48 10.60 1.87 -6.59
C ASP A 48 9.36 2.16 -5.75
N MET A 49 8.31 2.62 -6.40
CA MET A 49 7.02 2.92 -5.78
C MET A 49 5.99 1.80 -5.99
N ASN A 50 6.37 0.68 -6.61
CA ASN A 50 5.44 -0.40 -6.95
C ASN A 50 4.82 -1.13 -5.74
N PRO A 51 5.50 -1.37 -4.61
CA PRO A 51 4.91 -2.09 -3.48
C PRO A 51 3.79 -1.33 -2.78
N ALA A 52 2.85 -2.08 -2.19
CA ALA A 52 1.91 -1.62 -1.18
C ALA A 52 1.03 -0.43 -1.59
N TRP A 53 0.35 -0.56 -2.72
CA TRP A 53 -0.73 0.34 -3.10
C TRP A 53 -2.05 -0.13 -2.50
N ARG A 54 -2.90 0.80 -2.10
CA ARG A 54 -4.30 0.53 -1.79
C ARG A 54 -5.09 0.50 -3.08
N PHE A 55 -5.86 -0.57 -3.28
CA PHE A 55 -6.62 -0.82 -4.50
C PHE A 55 -8.11 -0.92 -4.21
N TYR A 56 -8.92 -0.28 -5.02
CA TYR A 56 -10.37 -0.39 -4.97
C TYR A 56 -10.95 -0.44 -6.37
N LYS A 57 -11.84 -1.40 -6.59
CA LYS A 57 -12.53 -1.63 -7.85
C LYS A 57 -13.95 -1.11 -7.74
N GLY A 58 -14.23 0.01 -8.39
CA GLY A 58 -15.56 0.63 -8.38
C GLY A 58 -15.50 2.15 -8.30
N LYS A 59 -16.68 2.76 -8.44
CA LYS A 59 -16.85 4.20 -8.29
C LYS A 59 -16.94 4.55 -6.81
N ILE A 60 -16.19 5.56 -6.41
CA ILE A 60 -16.22 6.09 -5.05
C ILE A 60 -15.93 7.59 -5.09
N GLU A 61 -16.67 8.37 -4.31
CA GLU A 61 -16.49 9.81 -4.26
C GLU A 61 -15.49 10.22 -3.18
N GLY A 62 -14.70 11.23 -3.46
CA GLY A 62 -13.76 11.80 -2.51
C GLY A 62 -12.48 10.99 -2.30
N ALA A 63 -12.27 9.91 -3.09
CA ALA A 63 -11.09 9.09 -2.96
C ALA A 63 -9.77 9.82 -3.30
N GLU A 64 -9.83 10.95 -3.99
CA GLU A 64 -8.70 11.83 -4.26
C GLU A 64 -8.25 12.61 -3.02
N GLN A 65 -9.08 12.73 -2.00
CA GLN A 65 -8.80 13.55 -0.83
C GLN A 65 -7.70 12.93 0.04
N LYS A 66 -6.84 13.78 0.60
CA LYS A 66 -5.71 13.35 1.41
C LYS A 66 -6.11 12.49 2.63
N ASN A 67 -7.21 12.85 3.27
CA ASN A 67 -7.72 12.24 4.50
C ASN A 67 -8.82 11.19 4.27
N PHE A 68 -8.97 10.72 3.03
CA PHE A 68 -9.90 9.64 2.72
C PHE A 68 -9.50 8.35 3.45
N ASP A 69 -10.47 7.66 4.06
CA ASP A 69 -10.23 6.39 4.76
C ASP A 69 -10.23 5.21 3.78
N ASP A 70 -9.04 4.75 3.44
CA ASP A 70 -8.81 3.60 2.55
C ASP A 70 -8.31 2.34 3.29
N LYS A 71 -8.46 2.27 4.62
CA LYS A 71 -7.96 1.16 5.42
C LYS A 71 -8.53 -0.21 5.03
N LYS A 72 -9.75 -0.21 4.49
CA LYS A 72 -10.45 -1.43 4.05
C LYS A 72 -10.13 -1.83 2.60
N TRP A 73 -9.34 -1.05 1.89
CA TRP A 73 -8.96 -1.36 0.52
C TRP A 73 -7.91 -2.47 0.48
N ASP A 74 -7.91 -3.23 -0.60
CA ASP A 74 -6.91 -4.27 -0.81
C ASP A 74 -5.51 -3.67 -0.91
N ILE A 75 -4.52 -4.42 -0.46
CA ILE A 75 -3.11 -4.05 -0.62
C ILE A 75 -2.55 -4.85 -1.78
N VAL A 76 -2.06 -4.15 -2.78
CA VAL A 76 -1.51 -4.74 -4.00
C VAL A 76 -0.12 -4.17 -4.31
N SER A 77 0.64 -4.90 -5.10
CA SER A 77 1.88 -4.40 -5.70
C SER A 77 1.69 -4.22 -7.20
N LEU A 78 2.29 -3.18 -7.76
CA LEU A 78 2.26 -2.95 -9.19
C LEU A 78 3.36 -3.76 -9.91
N PRO A 79 3.16 -4.23 -11.14
CA PRO A 79 1.89 -4.15 -11.89
C PRO A 79 0.80 -5.05 -11.29
N ASN A 80 -0.43 -4.55 -11.25
CA ASN A 80 -1.58 -5.27 -10.73
C ASN A 80 -2.62 -5.49 -11.82
N GLY A 81 -3.08 -6.73 -12.00
CA GLY A 81 -4.19 -7.07 -12.87
C GLY A 81 -5.53 -6.79 -12.18
N ILE A 82 -6.46 -6.17 -12.88
CA ILE A 82 -7.82 -5.91 -12.37
C ILE A 82 -8.61 -7.22 -12.21
N GLU A 83 -8.31 -8.20 -13.05
CA GLU A 83 -8.93 -9.51 -13.06
C GLU A 83 -7.87 -10.60 -13.16
N TYR A 84 -8.02 -11.64 -12.36
CA TYR A 84 -7.10 -12.76 -12.31
C TYR A 84 -7.58 -13.97 -13.11
N LEU A 85 -8.77 -13.87 -13.71
CA LEU A 85 -9.34 -14.98 -14.48
C LEU A 85 -8.78 -14.95 -15.91
N PRO A 86 -8.42 -16.10 -16.47
CA PRO A 86 -8.12 -16.23 -17.89
C PRO A 86 -9.29 -15.70 -18.73
N VAL A 87 -9.00 -15.17 -19.92
CA VAL A 87 -10.02 -14.62 -20.82
C VAL A 87 -11.11 -15.66 -21.11
N GLU A 88 -10.74 -16.93 -21.25
CA GLU A 88 -11.65 -18.04 -21.50
C GLU A 88 -12.60 -18.28 -20.32
N ALA A 89 -12.14 -18.12 -19.09
CA ALA A 89 -12.95 -18.30 -17.88
C ALA A 89 -13.80 -17.08 -17.56
N SER A 90 -13.40 -15.89 -18.01
CA SER A 90 -14.16 -14.64 -17.81
C SER A 90 -15.30 -14.46 -18.80
N GLY A 91 -15.44 -15.35 -19.79
CA GLY A 91 -16.38 -15.18 -20.91
C GLY A 91 -16.12 -13.95 -21.76
N CYS A 92 -14.88 -13.48 -21.78
CA CYS A 92 -14.44 -12.24 -22.45
C CYS A 92 -15.10 -10.97 -21.91
N ILE A 93 -15.67 -11.01 -20.71
CA ILE A 93 -16.23 -9.82 -20.04
C ILE A 93 -15.12 -9.18 -19.23
N ASN A 94 -14.51 -8.15 -19.79
CA ASN A 94 -13.54 -7.33 -19.08
C ASN A 94 -14.27 -6.30 -18.23
N TYR A 95 -13.72 -6.02 -17.05
CA TYR A 95 -14.21 -4.95 -16.22
C TYR A 95 -14.11 -3.60 -16.93
N GLN A 96 -15.25 -2.90 -17.00
CA GLN A 96 -15.33 -1.54 -17.51
C GLN A 96 -15.89 -0.65 -16.40
N GLY A 97 -15.04 0.16 -15.80
CA GLY A 97 -15.42 1.01 -14.71
C GLY A 97 -14.24 1.70 -14.06
N GLU A 98 -14.53 2.45 -13.04
CA GLU A 98 -13.49 3.17 -12.29
C GLU A 98 -12.73 2.20 -11.39
N ILE A 99 -11.44 2.43 -11.30
CA ILE A 99 -10.53 1.77 -10.35
C ILE A 99 -9.68 2.84 -9.68
N TRP A 100 -9.34 2.58 -8.45
CA TRP A 100 -8.55 3.49 -7.64
C TRP A 100 -7.30 2.80 -7.13
N TYR A 101 -6.20 3.49 -7.24
CA TYR A 101 -4.94 3.15 -6.60
C TYR A 101 -4.52 4.31 -5.72
N ARG A 102 -4.24 4.04 -4.45
CA ARG A 102 -3.74 5.05 -3.51
C ARG A 102 -2.44 4.57 -2.91
N LYS A 103 -1.46 5.45 -2.84
CA LYS A 103 -0.15 5.19 -2.24
C LYS A 103 0.10 6.13 -1.09
N HIS A 104 0.39 5.58 0.07
CA HIS A 104 0.87 6.33 1.21
C HIS A 104 2.37 6.12 1.33
N PHE A 105 3.10 7.19 1.49
CA PHE A 105 4.55 7.13 1.73
C PHE A 105 5.01 8.37 2.50
N THR A 106 6.11 8.20 3.21
CA THR A 106 6.81 9.30 3.88
C THR A 106 7.99 9.70 3.02
N PRO A 107 8.09 10.97 2.61
CA PRO A 107 9.24 11.44 1.85
C PRO A 107 10.53 11.26 2.65
N ASP A 108 11.61 10.83 1.99
CA ASP A 108 12.93 10.79 2.57
C ASP A 108 13.46 12.22 2.77
N GLU A 109 14.15 12.47 3.86
CA GLU A 109 14.82 13.76 4.11
C GLU A 109 15.80 14.15 2.99
N ALA A 110 16.40 13.17 2.33
CA ALA A 110 17.28 13.37 1.19
C ALA A 110 16.56 13.98 -0.03
N TRP A 111 15.23 13.99 -0.05
CA TRP A 111 14.44 14.60 -1.12
C TRP A 111 14.21 16.09 -0.93
N LYS A 112 14.49 16.59 0.26
CA LYS A 112 14.33 18.01 0.59
C LYS A 112 15.13 18.89 -0.37
N ASN A 113 14.49 19.90 -0.91
CA ASN A 113 15.06 20.82 -1.89
C ASN A 113 15.48 20.17 -3.22
N LYS A 114 14.99 18.97 -3.53
CA LYS A 114 15.20 18.33 -4.82
C LYS A 114 13.95 18.41 -5.68
N GLN A 115 14.14 18.38 -6.98
CA GLN A 115 13.06 18.24 -7.94
C GLN A 115 12.67 16.76 -8.02
N LEU A 116 11.40 16.49 -7.77
CA LEU A 116 10.85 15.14 -7.77
C LEU A 116 9.96 14.93 -9.01
N PHE A 117 10.03 13.74 -9.57
CA PHE A 117 9.20 13.32 -10.68
C PHE A 117 8.52 12.01 -10.32
N LEU A 118 7.22 11.90 -10.61
CA LEU A 118 6.53 10.63 -10.64
C LEU A 118 6.60 10.11 -12.07
N HIS A 119 7.20 8.93 -12.23
CA HIS A 119 7.31 8.27 -13.52
C HIS A 119 6.40 7.04 -13.54
N PHE A 120 5.52 7.00 -14.52
CA PHE A 120 4.67 5.85 -14.80
C PHE A 120 5.09 5.26 -16.14
N GLU A 121 5.50 4.00 -16.16
CA GLU A 121 5.90 3.33 -17.39
C GLU A 121 4.69 3.03 -18.28
N ALA A 122 3.56 2.66 -17.64
CA ALA A 122 2.30 2.44 -18.33
C ALA A 122 1.10 2.68 -17.40
N ILE A 123 0.07 3.30 -17.94
CA ILE A 123 -1.25 3.41 -17.31
C ILE A 123 -2.27 3.08 -18.40
N MET A 124 -3.12 2.08 -18.18
CA MET A 124 -4.14 1.69 -19.13
C MET A 124 -5.36 2.62 -19.06
N GLY A 125 -5.86 3.05 -20.21
CA GLY A 125 -7.09 3.81 -20.34
C GLY A 125 -6.97 5.26 -19.89
N LYS A 126 -8.14 5.87 -19.60
CA LYS A 126 -8.20 7.25 -19.11
C LYS A 126 -7.82 7.29 -17.64
N SER A 127 -6.91 8.17 -17.28
CA SER A 127 -6.42 8.24 -15.91
C SER A 127 -6.32 9.67 -15.39
N LYS A 128 -6.46 9.80 -14.07
CA LYS A 128 -6.25 11.05 -13.33
C LYS A 128 -5.29 10.79 -12.18
N ILE A 129 -4.32 11.67 -12.00
CA ILE A 129 -3.28 11.54 -10.99
C ILE A 129 -3.39 12.71 -10.02
N TRP A 130 -3.55 12.40 -8.74
CA TRP A 130 -3.60 13.39 -7.66
C TRP A 130 -2.44 13.19 -6.68
N VAL A 131 -1.98 14.28 -6.11
CA VAL A 131 -1.06 14.27 -4.97
C VAL A 131 -1.65 15.13 -3.87
N ASN A 132 -1.88 14.54 -2.71
CA ASN A 132 -2.48 15.21 -1.55
C ASN A 132 -3.78 15.97 -1.89
N GLY A 133 -4.65 15.36 -2.69
CA GLY A 133 -5.93 15.94 -3.10
C GLY A 133 -5.85 16.92 -4.28
N LYS A 134 -4.67 17.25 -4.76
CA LYS A 134 -4.47 18.14 -5.90
C LYS A 134 -4.28 17.35 -7.19
N LEU A 135 -5.11 17.63 -8.18
CA LEU A 135 -4.98 17.04 -9.52
C LEU A 135 -3.68 17.55 -10.17
N LEU A 136 -2.80 16.63 -10.56
CA LEU A 136 -1.56 16.92 -11.25
C LEU A 136 -1.66 16.72 -12.76
N LYS A 137 -2.31 15.62 -13.15
CA LYS A 137 -2.34 15.21 -14.57
C LYS A 137 -3.61 14.43 -14.85
N GLU A 138 -4.13 14.60 -16.05
CA GLU A 138 -5.16 13.78 -16.69
C GLU A 138 -4.61 13.26 -18.01
N HIS A 139 -4.88 11.99 -18.29
CA HIS A 139 -4.45 11.30 -19.52
C HIS A 139 -5.64 10.59 -20.13
#